data_8ab05be2c30f27727f79dfcd612cc39b
#
_entry.id   8ab05be2c30f27727f79dfcd612cc39b
#
_cell.length_a   1.000
_cell.length_b   1.000
_cell.length_c   1.000
_cell.angle_alpha   90.00
_cell.angle_beta   90.00
_cell.angle_gamma   90.00
#
_symmetry.space_group_name_H-M   'P 1'
#
loop_
_entity.id
_entity.type
_entity.pdbx_description
1 polymer ?
#
loop_
_entity_poly.entity_id
_entity_poly.type
_entity_poly.pdbx_seq_one_letter_code
_entity_poly.pdbx_strand_id
1 'polypeptide(L)'
;EGETKDIFKQMKLFRLPKIIIFTINRFNNNNMKLNNNIEFPEDLDMSKYNNDTNNKYELYSVCNHYGGSRGGHYTSYCKNDNKWYEFNDTTVMKMSSVNTSNAYCLFYRRTTK
;
A
#
# COMPACT_ATOMS: atom_id res chain seq x y z
N GLU A 1 0.10 -12.77 2.30
CA GLU A 1 1.05 -12.75 3.40
C GLU A 1 2.41 -13.30 2.99
N GLY A 2 2.43 -14.39 2.21
CA GLY A 2 3.68 -14.93 1.70
C GLY A 2 4.44 -13.95 0.84
N GLU A 3 3.75 -13.24 -0.04
CA GLU A 3 4.38 -12.25 -0.88
C GLU A 3 5.01 -11.12 -0.09
N THR A 4 4.34 -10.67 0.96
CA THR A 4 4.85 -9.62 1.81
C THR A 4 6.12 -10.06 2.52
N LYS A 5 6.14 -11.31 3.00
CA LYS A 5 7.33 -11.86 3.63
C LYS A 5 8.50 -11.95 2.67
N ASP A 6 8.25 -12.36 1.41
CA ASP A 6 9.32 -12.49 0.43
C ASP A 6 9.93 -11.15 0.08
N ILE A 7 9.11 -10.11 -0.05
CA ILE A 7 9.59 -8.76 -0.28
C ILE A 7 10.51 -8.33 0.86
N PHE A 8 10.07 -8.52 2.10
CA PHE A 8 10.85 -8.10 3.27
C PHE A 8 12.14 -8.87 3.41
N LYS A 9 12.16 -10.15 3.07
CA LYS A 9 13.38 -10.97 3.16
C LYS A 9 14.51 -10.42 2.29
N GLN A 10 14.16 -9.81 1.16
CA GLN A 10 15.15 -9.29 0.24
C GLN A 10 15.62 -7.90 0.59
N MET A 11 14.95 -7.25 1.54
CA MET A 11 15.31 -5.91 1.96
C MET A 11 16.29 -5.98 3.13
N LYS A 12 17.56 -5.71 2.85
CA LYS A 12 18.57 -5.59 3.90
C LYS A 12 18.80 -4.11 4.16
N LEU A 13 18.16 -3.61 5.20
CA LEU A 13 18.21 -2.19 5.52
C LEU A 13 18.97 -1.98 6.82
N PHE A 14 20.01 -1.15 6.77
CA PHE A 14 20.69 -0.71 7.98
C PHE A 14 19.87 0.35 8.69
N ARG A 15 19.08 1.10 7.95
CA ARG A 15 18.24 2.17 8.46
C ARG A 15 16.92 2.16 7.69
N LEU A 16 15.82 2.25 8.43
CA LEU A 16 14.50 2.30 7.81
C LEU A 16 14.18 3.74 7.38
N PRO A 17 13.63 3.91 6.18
CA PRO A 17 13.26 5.25 5.69
C PRO A 17 12.02 5.78 6.42
N LYS A 18 11.75 7.07 6.23
CA LYS A 18 10.53 7.67 6.76
C LYS A 18 9.29 7.22 6.01
N ILE A 19 9.42 6.94 4.72
CA ILE A 19 8.33 6.55 3.83
C ILE A 19 8.73 5.24 3.17
N ILE A 20 7.81 4.27 3.17
CA ILE A 20 7.98 3.01 2.46
C ILE A 20 6.87 2.91 1.43
N ILE A 21 7.24 2.58 0.19
CA ILE A 21 6.30 2.42 -0.90
C ILE A 21 6.38 0.98 -1.40
N PHE A 22 5.22 0.31 -1.42
CA PHE A 22 5.11 -1.02 -2.01
C PHE A 22 4.37 -0.92 -3.32
N THR A 23 4.94 -1.51 -4.36
CA THR A 23 4.30 -1.60 -5.67
C THR A 23 3.89 -3.04 -5.91
N ILE A 24 2.64 -3.22 -6.34
CA ILE A 24 2.06 -4.55 -6.56
C ILE A 24 1.90 -4.77 -8.05
N ASN A 25 2.54 -5.81 -8.57
CA ASN A 25 2.36 -6.19 -9.97
C ASN A 25 1.15 -7.12 -10.05
N ARG A 26 0.07 -6.63 -10.69
CA ARG A 26 -1.18 -7.38 -10.80
C ARG A 26 -1.42 -7.93 -12.19
N PHE A 27 -0.43 -7.86 -13.08
CA PHE A 27 -0.60 -8.37 -14.44
C PHE A 27 0.21 -9.64 -14.61
N ASN A 28 -0.43 -10.67 -15.17
CA ASN A 28 0.26 -11.93 -15.47
C ASN A 28 1.00 -11.82 -16.81
N ASN A 29 1.58 -12.93 -17.27
CA ASN A 29 2.36 -12.95 -18.50
C ASN A 29 1.55 -12.62 -19.75
N ASN A 30 0.23 -12.72 -19.68
CA ASN A 30 -0.68 -12.40 -20.78
C ASN A 30 -1.27 -11.00 -20.65
N ASN A 31 -0.71 -10.17 -19.77
CA ASN A 31 -1.19 -8.82 -19.50
C ASN A 31 -2.62 -8.79 -18.98
N MET A 32 -3.05 -9.87 -18.34
CA MET A 32 -4.35 -9.92 -17.71
C MET A 32 -4.22 -9.48 -16.24
N LYS A 33 -5.09 -8.56 -15.85
CA LYS A 33 -5.06 -8.04 -14.48
C LYS A 33 -5.54 -9.10 -13.50
N LEU A 34 -4.78 -9.27 -12.42
CA LEU A 34 -5.14 -10.14 -11.32
C LEU A 34 -5.81 -9.31 -10.24
N ASN A 35 -7.07 -9.59 -9.96
CA ASN A 35 -7.86 -8.84 -8.98
C ASN A 35 -7.91 -9.55 -7.64
N ASN A 36 -6.84 -10.21 -7.26
CA ASN A 36 -6.77 -10.86 -5.96
C ASN A 36 -6.77 -9.81 -4.86
N ASN A 37 -7.59 -10.05 -3.84
CA ASN A 37 -7.60 -9.18 -2.69
C ASN A 37 -6.40 -9.53 -1.81
N ILE A 38 -5.36 -8.71 -1.92
CA ILE A 38 -4.15 -8.89 -1.11
C ILE A 38 -4.32 -7.99 0.10
N GLU A 39 -4.29 -8.59 1.27
CA GLU A 39 -4.44 -7.82 2.50
C GLU A 39 -3.10 -7.27 2.95
N PHE A 40 -3.09 -5.97 3.21
CA PHE A 40 -1.94 -5.29 3.79
C PHE A 40 -2.38 -4.64 5.08
N PRO A 41 -1.55 -4.72 6.13
CA PRO A 41 -1.94 -4.12 7.41
C PRO A 41 -1.93 -2.61 7.33
N GLU A 42 -2.84 -1.97 8.07
CA GLU A 42 -2.79 -0.53 8.21
C GLU A 42 -1.64 -0.12 9.13
N ASP A 43 -1.32 -0.95 10.11
CA ASP A 43 -0.18 -0.74 11.00
C ASP A 43 0.89 -1.77 10.68
N LEU A 44 2.07 -1.30 10.30
CA LEU A 44 3.15 -2.15 9.85
C LEU A 44 4.32 -2.08 10.84
N ASP A 45 4.76 -3.24 11.32
CA ASP A 45 5.87 -3.35 12.25
C ASP A 45 7.06 -3.96 11.53
N MET A 46 8.12 -3.19 11.39
CA MET A 46 9.34 -3.61 10.70
C MET A 46 10.44 -4.06 11.65
N SER A 47 10.10 -4.33 12.91
CA SER A 47 11.09 -4.69 13.92
C SER A 47 11.86 -5.96 13.59
N LYS A 48 11.28 -6.87 12.79
CA LYS A 48 11.97 -8.10 12.38
C LYS A 48 13.14 -7.84 11.43
N TYR A 49 13.17 -6.69 10.80
CA TYR A 49 14.13 -6.40 9.73
C TYR A 49 15.13 -5.32 10.10
N ASN A 50 14.95 -4.72 11.26
CA ASN A 50 15.81 -3.65 11.73
C ASN A 50 15.65 -3.49 13.24
N ASN A 51 16.76 -3.24 13.91
CA ASN A 51 16.77 -3.06 15.37
C ASN A 51 16.51 -1.62 15.81
N ASP A 52 16.18 -0.73 14.87
CA ASP A 52 15.86 0.64 15.20
C ASP A 52 14.63 0.72 16.09
N THR A 53 14.58 1.73 16.94
CA THR A 53 13.40 1.99 17.76
C THR A 53 12.26 2.58 16.96
N ASN A 54 12.57 3.19 15.79
CA ASN A 54 11.59 3.84 14.94
C ASN A 54 11.23 2.93 13.77
N ASN A 55 10.57 1.83 14.07
CA ASN A 55 10.24 0.80 13.07
C ASN A 55 8.74 0.57 12.89
N LYS A 56 7.91 1.46 13.40
CA LYS A 56 6.47 1.35 13.26
C LYS A 56 5.99 2.30 12.16
N TYR A 57 5.10 1.81 11.32
CA TYR A 57 4.58 2.54 10.18
C TYR A 57 3.07 2.44 10.12
N GLU A 58 2.45 3.41 9.50
CA GLU A 58 1.02 3.38 9.22
C GLU A 58 0.79 3.57 7.72
N LEU A 59 -0.19 2.84 7.19
CA LEU A 59 -0.64 3.05 5.83
C LEU A 59 -1.38 4.38 5.77
N TYR A 60 -0.99 5.26 4.85
CA TYR A 60 -1.64 6.56 4.75
C TYR A 60 -2.16 6.88 3.35
N SER A 61 -1.77 6.08 2.35
CA SER A 61 -2.27 6.30 0.99
C SER A 61 -2.21 5.00 0.21
N VAL A 62 -3.21 4.83 -0.65
CA VAL A 62 -3.34 3.68 -1.53
C VAL A 62 -3.68 4.21 -2.91
N CYS A 63 -2.95 3.77 -3.94
CA CYS A 63 -3.30 4.06 -5.32
C CYS A 63 -3.93 2.84 -5.94
N ASN A 64 -5.09 3.03 -6.56
CA ASN A 64 -5.87 1.96 -7.16
C ASN A 64 -5.90 2.08 -8.67
N HIS A 65 -6.03 0.94 -9.32
CA HIS A 65 -6.23 0.88 -10.76
C HIS A 65 -7.39 -0.05 -11.06
N TYR A 66 -8.33 0.42 -11.86
CA TYR A 66 -9.46 -0.35 -12.33
C TYR A 66 -9.35 -0.52 -13.83
N GLY A 67 -9.59 -1.72 -14.33
CA GLY A 67 -9.53 -2.01 -15.75
C GLY A 67 -8.31 -2.82 -16.13
N GLY A 68 -8.04 -2.89 -17.44
CA GLY A 68 -6.97 -3.68 -17.98
C GLY A 68 -5.66 -2.93 -18.12
N SER A 69 -4.65 -3.63 -18.69
CA SER A 69 -3.31 -3.07 -18.85
C SER A 69 -3.23 -1.91 -19.84
N ARG A 70 -4.19 -1.80 -20.73
CA ARG A 70 -4.19 -0.77 -21.79
C ARG A 70 -4.93 0.49 -21.42
N GLY A 71 -5.32 0.63 -20.20
CA GLY A 71 -6.06 1.77 -19.77
C GLY A 71 -6.79 1.46 -18.51
N GLY A 72 -7.80 2.23 -18.23
CA GLY A 72 -8.57 2.03 -17.03
C GLY A 72 -8.73 3.31 -16.27
N HIS A 73 -9.02 3.17 -15.00
CA HIS A 73 -9.36 4.30 -14.16
C HIS A 73 -8.54 4.22 -12.88
N TYR A 74 -7.99 5.35 -12.48
CA TYR A 74 -7.18 5.44 -11.26
C TYR A 74 -7.93 6.22 -10.20
N THR A 75 -7.86 5.72 -8.98
CA THR A 75 -8.34 6.43 -7.81
C THR A 75 -7.31 6.33 -6.71
N SER A 76 -7.48 7.09 -5.66
CA SER A 76 -6.61 6.98 -4.50
C SER A 76 -7.41 7.07 -3.21
N TYR A 77 -6.91 6.40 -2.19
CA TYR A 77 -7.40 6.55 -0.83
C TYR A 77 -6.33 7.27 -0.04
N CYS A 78 -6.73 8.26 0.74
CA CYS A 78 -5.78 8.99 1.58
C CYS A 78 -6.34 9.12 2.98
N LYS A 79 -5.46 8.98 3.96
CA LYS A 79 -5.80 9.09 5.36
C LYS A 79 -5.48 10.51 5.84
N ASN A 80 -6.45 11.15 6.45
CA ASN A 80 -6.28 12.48 7.01
C ASN A 80 -7.04 12.55 8.34
N ASP A 81 -6.35 12.92 9.41
CA ASP A 81 -6.92 12.97 10.76
C ASP A 81 -7.58 11.66 11.15
N ASN A 82 -6.88 10.54 10.87
CA ASN A 82 -7.35 9.18 11.18
C ASN A 82 -8.62 8.78 10.44
N LYS A 83 -8.96 9.49 9.37
CA LYS A 83 -10.13 9.18 8.54
C LYS A 83 -9.68 8.98 7.12
N TRP A 84 -10.29 8.01 6.44
CA TRP A 84 -9.97 7.68 5.07
C TRP A 84 -10.93 8.37 4.11
N TYR A 85 -10.38 8.83 2.98
CA TYR A 85 -11.15 9.48 1.91
C TYR A 85 -10.74 8.89 0.58
N GLU A 86 -11.74 8.70 -0.29
CA GLU A 86 -11.49 8.29 -1.66
C GLU A 86 -11.48 9.51 -2.57
N PHE A 87 -10.44 9.61 -3.40
CA PHE A 87 -10.30 10.64 -4.41
C PHE A 87 -10.50 10.00 -5.77
N ASN A 88 -11.57 10.40 -6.46
CA ASN A 88 -11.97 9.86 -7.75
C ASN A 88 -12.26 11.03 -8.67
N ASP A 89 -11.29 11.39 -9.53
CA ASP A 89 -11.34 12.59 -10.35
C ASP A 89 -11.57 13.82 -9.47
N THR A 90 -12.72 14.49 -9.62
CA THR A 90 -13.03 15.68 -8.84
C THR A 90 -13.85 15.36 -7.59
N THR A 91 -14.14 14.10 -7.37
CA THR A 91 -14.99 13.66 -6.25
C THR A 91 -14.14 13.22 -5.08
N VAL A 92 -14.51 13.65 -3.87
CA VAL A 92 -13.89 13.22 -2.63
C VAL A 92 -14.98 12.65 -1.72
N MET A 93 -14.82 11.40 -1.29
CA MET A 93 -15.80 10.72 -0.47
C MET A 93 -15.14 10.15 0.77
N LYS A 94 -15.79 10.32 1.91
CA LYS A 94 -15.32 9.70 3.16
C LYS A 94 -15.60 8.21 3.12
N MET A 95 -14.63 7.41 3.59
CA MET A 95 -14.72 5.96 3.61
C MET A 95 -14.71 5.44 5.03
N SER A 96 -15.45 4.34 5.26
CA SER A 96 -15.42 3.68 6.56
C SER A 96 -14.29 2.66 6.67
N SER A 97 -13.82 2.12 5.54
CA SER A 97 -12.75 1.14 5.53
C SER A 97 -12.02 1.18 4.20
N VAL A 98 -10.81 0.62 4.18
CA VAL A 98 -9.97 0.57 2.99
C VAL A 98 -10.07 -0.79 2.34
N ASN A 99 -10.27 -0.80 1.02
CA ASN A 99 -10.30 -2.02 0.23
C ASN A 99 -9.09 -2.05 -0.69
N THR A 100 -8.24 -3.06 -0.54
CA THR A 100 -6.99 -3.15 -1.31
C THR A 100 -7.08 -4.05 -2.53
N SER A 101 -8.27 -4.48 -2.93
CA SER A 101 -8.41 -5.41 -4.05
C SER A 101 -7.91 -4.84 -5.38
N ASN A 102 -7.93 -3.53 -5.53
CA ASN A 102 -7.45 -2.86 -6.74
C ASN A 102 -6.19 -2.03 -6.50
N ALA A 103 -5.57 -2.17 -5.35
CA ALA A 103 -4.37 -1.42 -5.03
C ALA A 103 -3.22 -1.85 -5.91
N TYR A 104 -2.45 -0.88 -6.40
CA TYR A 104 -1.19 -1.17 -7.07
C TYR A 104 -0.01 -0.49 -6.41
N CYS A 105 -0.26 0.49 -5.56
CA CYS A 105 0.77 1.17 -4.77
C CYS A 105 0.23 1.42 -3.37
N LEU A 106 1.08 1.14 -2.38
CA LEU A 106 0.75 1.34 -0.98
C LEU A 106 1.83 2.23 -0.36
N PHE A 107 1.41 3.24 0.37
CA PHE A 107 2.30 4.22 0.97
C PHE A 107 2.19 4.16 2.48
N TYR A 108 3.32 3.86 3.12
CA TYR A 108 3.42 3.82 4.58
C TYR A 108 4.32 4.94 5.07
N ARG A 109 3.98 5.53 6.18
CA ARG A 109 4.84 6.53 6.83
C ARG A 109 5.13 6.12 8.25
N ARG A 110 6.31 6.52 8.72
CA ARG A 110 6.73 6.21 10.08
C ARG A 110 5.83 6.93 11.08
N THR A 111 5.38 6.22 12.11
CA THR A 111 4.52 6.78 13.13
C THR A 111 5.28 7.25 14.36
N THR A 112 6.45 6.68 14.62
CA THR A 112 7.26 7.04 15.78
C THR A 112 8.20 8.18 15.44
N LYS A 113 8.52 8.95 16.44
CA LYS A 113 9.37 10.12 16.27
C LYS A 113 10.83 9.82 16.52
#